data_d4e4003dd6406cb5a7855bd4c84f745d
#
_entry.id   d4e4003dd6406cb5a7855bd4c84f745d
#
_cell.length_a   1.000
_cell.length_b   1.000
_cell.length_c   1.000
_cell.angle_alpha   90.00
_cell.angle_beta   90.00
_cell.angle_gamma   90.00
#
_symmetry.space_group_name_H-M   'P 1'
#
loop_
_entity.id
_entity.type
_entity.pdbx_description
1 polymer ?
#
loop_
_entity_poly.entity_id
_entity_poly.type
_entity_poly.pdbx_seq_one_letter_code
_entity_poly.pdbx_strand_id
1 'polypeptide(L)'
;MKKVIFIMGVSGSGKTSVGRLLANELSVPFIDADDHHPPSNIEKMSQGTPLTDSDREPWLDRLHEIALDHINSGCIIACSALKEVYRRRLIHSIESNVLWVYLKGSYDLIFERMKNREDHFMDAKMLRSQFETLEEPENAINIDIADTMEGIVQKIKSVL
;
A
#
# COMPACT_ATOMS: atom_id res chain seq x y z
N MET A 1 -7.25 20.81 -4.24
CA MET A 1 -6.01 20.36 -4.89
C MET A 1 -5.95 18.83 -4.84
N LYS A 2 -5.76 18.18 -5.96
CA LYS A 2 -5.70 16.72 -6.00
C LYS A 2 -4.38 16.24 -5.42
N LYS A 3 -4.41 15.14 -4.68
CA LYS A 3 -3.26 14.55 -4.00
C LYS A 3 -2.91 13.20 -4.59
N VAL A 4 -1.65 12.82 -4.47
CA VAL A 4 -1.24 11.42 -4.60
C VAL A 4 -1.49 10.76 -3.25
N ILE A 5 -2.34 9.74 -3.22
CA ILE A 5 -2.70 9.05 -1.98
C ILE A 5 -2.09 7.66 -2.00
N PHE A 6 -1.19 7.40 -1.08
CA PHE A 6 -0.66 6.06 -0.84
C PHE A 6 -1.49 5.35 0.21
N ILE A 7 -1.98 4.17 -0.11
CA ILE A 7 -2.65 3.28 0.84
C ILE A 7 -1.68 2.18 1.21
N MET A 8 -1.27 2.16 2.47
CA MET A 8 -0.27 1.23 2.99
C MET A 8 -0.83 0.31 4.06
N GLY A 9 -0.11 -0.74 4.32
CA GLY A 9 -0.44 -1.76 5.31
C GLY A 9 0.09 -3.12 4.92
N VAL A 10 0.00 -4.09 5.83
CA VAL A 10 0.41 -5.47 5.55
C VAL A 10 -0.49 -6.13 4.51
N SER A 11 -0.05 -7.24 3.93
CA SER A 11 -0.89 -8.04 3.04
C SER A 11 -2.20 -8.43 3.73
N GLY A 12 -3.28 -8.41 2.98
CA GLY A 12 -4.61 -8.75 3.51
C GLY A 12 -5.30 -7.63 4.29
N SER A 13 -4.70 -6.46 4.40
CA SER A 13 -5.32 -5.30 5.08
C SER A 13 -6.42 -4.62 4.27
N GLY A 14 -6.57 -4.95 2.97
CA GLY A 14 -7.62 -4.39 2.12
C GLY A 14 -7.19 -3.22 1.24
N LYS A 15 -5.90 -3.01 1.04
CA LYS A 15 -5.35 -1.90 0.25
C LYS A 15 -5.93 -1.81 -1.16
N THR A 16 -6.00 -2.93 -1.87
CA THR A 16 -6.51 -2.96 -3.25
C THR A 16 -7.99 -2.62 -3.30
N SER A 17 -8.80 -3.23 -2.45
CA SER A 17 -10.25 -3.01 -2.43
C SER A 17 -10.60 -1.56 -2.03
N VAL A 18 -10.00 -1.07 -0.97
CA VAL A 18 -10.17 0.32 -0.51
C VAL A 18 -9.67 1.29 -1.56
N GLY A 19 -8.49 1.02 -2.12
CA GLY A 19 -7.88 1.88 -3.14
C GLY A 19 -8.72 2.00 -4.40
N ARG A 20 -9.26 0.91 -4.89
CA ARG A 20 -10.13 0.92 -6.10
C ARG A 20 -11.43 1.69 -5.85
N LEU A 21 -12.07 1.46 -4.71
CA LEU A 21 -13.29 2.17 -4.36
C LEU A 21 -13.04 3.68 -4.22
N LEU A 22 -11.99 4.05 -3.50
CA LEU A 22 -11.61 5.46 -3.32
C LEU A 22 -11.27 6.13 -4.66
N ALA A 23 -10.50 5.46 -5.51
CA ALA A 23 -10.13 5.97 -6.83
C ALA A 23 -11.36 6.22 -7.70
N ASN A 24 -12.31 5.28 -7.68
CA ASN A 24 -13.57 5.42 -8.42
C ASN A 24 -14.39 6.62 -7.91
N GLU A 25 -14.52 6.77 -6.60
CA GLU A 25 -15.29 7.89 -6.01
C GLU A 25 -14.63 9.25 -6.25
N LEU A 26 -13.31 9.31 -6.33
CA LEU A 26 -12.56 10.53 -6.60
C LEU A 26 -12.32 10.80 -8.09
N SER A 27 -12.68 9.84 -8.96
CA SER A 27 -12.44 9.91 -10.41
C SER A 27 -10.96 10.12 -10.75
N VAL A 28 -10.09 9.35 -10.10
CA VAL A 28 -8.64 9.32 -10.33
C VAL A 28 -8.16 7.91 -10.61
N PRO A 29 -6.99 7.72 -11.25
CA PRO A 29 -6.45 6.40 -11.49
C PRO A 29 -6.12 5.64 -10.19
N PHE A 30 -6.30 4.32 -10.24
CA PHE A 30 -5.79 3.39 -9.23
C PHE A 30 -4.56 2.66 -9.77
N ILE A 31 -3.50 2.62 -8.99
CA ILE A 31 -2.25 1.93 -9.31
C ILE A 31 -1.96 0.90 -8.23
N ASP A 32 -1.79 -0.36 -8.62
CA ASP A 32 -1.31 -1.41 -7.72
C ASP A 32 0.22 -1.47 -7.84
N ALA A 33 0.91 -1.22 -6.74
CA ALA A 33 2.37 -1.23 -6.72
C ALA A 33 2.95 -2.59 -7.15
N ASP A 34 2.26 -3.68 -6.85
CA ASP A 34 2.73 -5.02 -7.20
C ASP A 34 2.85 -5.25 -8.72
N ASP A 35 2.11 -4.49 -9.52
CA ASP A 35 2.16 -4.59 -10.99
C ASP A 35 3.42 -3.94 -11.59
N HIS A 36 4.24 -3.29 -10.80
CA HIS A 36 5.38 -2.49 -11.27
C HIS A 36 6.75 -3.05 -10.85
N HIS A 37 6.80 -4.28 -10.38
CA HIS A 37 8.08 -4.94 -10.09
C HIS A 37 8.84 -5.24 -11.39
N PRO A 38 10.19 -5.06 -11.39
CA PRO A 38 11.00 -5.51 -12.51
C PRO A 38 10.96 -7.03 -12.64
N PRO A 39 11.22 -7.60 -13.85
CA PRO A 39 11.18 -9.05 -14.07
C PRO A 39 12.04 -9.86 -13.10
N SER A 40 13.19 -9.35 -12.70
CA SER A 40 14.09 -10.01 -11.74
C SER A 40 13.43 -10.19 -10.36
N ASN A 41 12.63 -9.23 -9.93
CA ASN A 41 11.87 -9.33 -8.66
C ASN A 41 10.74 -10.36 -8.77
N ILE A 42 10.03 -10.35 -9.90
CA ILE A 42 8.96 -11.32 -10.17
C ILE A 42 9.52 -12.75 -10.13
N GLU A 43 10.67 -12.96 -10.74
CA GLU A 43 11.35 -14.26 -10.76
C GLU A 43 11.73 -14.71 -9.35
N LYS A 44 12.35 -13.84 -8.56
CA LYS A 44 12.67 -14.15 -7.14
C LYS A 44 11.44 -14.51 -6.34
N MET A 45 10.38 -13.72 -6.44
CA MET A 45 9.13 -13.98 -5.72
C MET A 45 8.49 -15.29 -6.14
N SER A 46 8.54 -15.65 -7.44
CA SER A 46 8.00 -16.91 -7.95
C SER A 46 8.74 -18.13 -7.41
N GLN A 47 10.01 -17.96 -7.07
CA GLN A 47 10.87 -19.00 -6.47
C GLN A 47 10.78 -19.05 -4.95
N GLY A 48 9.95 -18.19 -4.34
CA GLY A 48 9.84 -18.08 -2.89
C GLY A 48 11.03 -17.39 -2.22
N THR A 49 11.89 -16.73 -2.99
CA THR A 49 13.05 -15.99 -2.48
C THR A 49 12.62 -14.59 -2.03
N PRO A 50 12.85 -14.19 -0.76
CA PRO A 50 12.52 -12.85 -0.30
C PRO A 50 13.32 -11.78 -1.04
N LEU A 51 12.69 -10.63 -1.32
CA LEU A 51 13.37 -9.47 -1.89
C LEU A 51 14.22 -8.78 -0.83
N THR A 52 15.43 -8.36 -1.23
CA THR A 52 16.27 -7.49 -0.41
C THR A 52 15.85 -6.03 -0.58
N ASP A 53 16.37 -5.15 0.27
CA ASP A 53 16.14 -3.71 0.12
C ASP A 53 16.70 -3.21 -1.23
N SER A 54 17.85 -3.73 -1.66
CA SER A 54 18.42 -3.40 -2.98
C SER A 54 17.53 -3.84 -4.13
N ASP A 55 16.91 -5.01 -4.04
CA ASP A 55 15.96 -5.49 -5.05
C ASP A 55 14.76 -4.55 -5.20
N ARG A 56 14.34 -3.92 -4.11
CA ARG A 56 13.20 -3.02 -4.10
C ARG A 56 13.49 -1.64 -4.67
N GLU A 57 14.74 -1.20 -4.68
CA GLU A 57 15.09 0.16 -5.11
C GLU A 57 14.56 0.53 -6.50
N PRO A 58 14.78 -0.26 -7.57
CA PRO A 58 14.24 0.07 -8.89
C PRO A 58 12.72 0.11 -8.91
N TRP A 59 12.07 -0.76 -8.14
CA TRP A 59 10.62 -0.79 -8.01
C TRP A 59 10.08 0.47 -7.32
N LEU A 60 10.69 0.88 -6.21
CA LEU A 60 10.32 2.10 -5.50
C LEU A 60 10.54 3.35 -6.37
N ASP A 61 11.64 3.38 -7.13
CA ASP A 61 11.92 4.48 -8.06
C ASP A 61 10.86 4.56 -9.17
N ARG A 62 10.43 3.42 -9.69
CA ARG A 62 9.36 3.38 -10.68
C ARG A 62 8.04 3.91 -10.12
N LEU A 63 7.70 3.52 -8.89
CA LEU A 63 6.49 4.04 -8.22
C LEU A 63 6.59 5.55 -7.94
N HIS A 64 7.77 6.03 -7.60
CA HIS A 64 8.04 7.46 -7.44
C HIS A 64 7.80 8.24 -8.75
N GLU A 65 8.29 7.73 -9.89
CA GLU A 65 8.01 8.33 -11.20
C GLU A 65 6.52 8.40 -11.49
N ILE A 66 5.78 7.33 -11.20
CA ILE A 66 4.32 7.31 -11.37
C ILE A 66 3.67 8.38 -10.48
N ALA A 67 4.11 8.52 -9.24
CA ALA A 67 3.60 9.55 -8.34
C ALA A 67 3.88 10.96 -8.88
N LEU A 68 5.08 11.20 -9.40
CA LEU A 68 5.45 12.48 -10.04
C LEU A 68 4.54 12.81 -11.21
N ASP A 69 4.24 11.85 -12.06
CA ASP A 69 3.37 12.05 -13.22
C ASP A 69 1.94 12.46 -12.81
N HIS A 70 1.54 12.15 -11.58
CA HIS A 70 0.19 12.39 -11.08
C HIS A 70 0.08 13.49 -10.01
N ILE A 71 1.13 14.26 -9.73
CA ILE A 71 1.09 15.28 -8.66
C ILE A 71 0.01 16.34 -8.88
N ASN A 72 -0.33 16.64 -10.12
CA ASN A 72 -1.34 17.64 -10.47
C ASN A 72 -2.75 17.05 -10.68
N SER A 73 -2.82 15.80 -11.15
CA SER A 73 -4.09 15.12 -11.46
C SER A 73 -4.61 14.26 -10.31
N GLY A 74 -3.73 13.84 -9.41
CA GLY A 74 -4.03 12.90 -8.34
C GLY A 74 -4.08 11.45 -8.81
N CYS A 75 -3.78 10.53 -7.90
CA CYS A 75 -3.95 9.09 -8.09
C CYS A 75 -3.97 8.39 -6.72
N ILE A 76 -4.40 7.14 -6.73
CA ILE A 76 -4.34 6.26 -5.57
C ILE A 76 -3.32 5.16 -5.86
N ILE A 77 -2.35 4.98 -4.98
CA ILE A 77 -1.32 3.92 -5.10
C ILE A 77 -1.42 2.99 -3.89
N ALA A 78 -1.73 1.72 -4.13
CA ALA A 78 -1.71 0.70 -3.09
C ALA A 78 -0.31 0.09 -3.02
N CYS A 79 0.37 0.25 -1.90
CA CYS A 79 1.73 -0.24 -1.68
C CYS A 79 1.91 -0.58 -0.20
N SER A 80 2.45 -1.75 0.11
CA SER A 80 2.67 -2.16 1.51
C SER A 80 3.52 -1.14 2.27
N ALA A 81 4.60 -0.65 1.68
CA ALA A 81 5.45 0.44 2.19
C ALA A 81 5.80 0.29 3.69
N LEU A 82 6.23 -0.91 4.08
CA LEU A 82 6.34 -1.31 5.49
C LEU A 82 7.43 -0.58 6.27
N LYS A 83 8.50 -0.16 5.59
CA LYS A 83 9.63 0.55 6.24
C LYS A 83 9.62 2.03 5.91
N GLU A 84 10.04 2.84 6.86
CA GLU A 84 10.18 4.29 6.67
C GLU A 84 11.12 4.63 5.50
N VAL A 85 12.20 3.88 5.32
CA VAL A 85 13.15 4.11 4.21
C VAL A 85 12.47 3.91 2.86
N TYR A 86 11.53 2.99 2.73
CA TYR A 86 10.74 2.81 1.51
C TYR A 86 9.83 4.01 1.26
N ARG A 87 9.14 4.49 2.30
CA ARG A 87 8.22 5.62 2.20
C ARG A 87 8.95 6.90 1.81
N ARG A 88 10.11 7.15 2.38
CA ARG A 88 10.94 8.31 2.02
C ARG A 88 11.34 8.28 0.56
N ARG A 89 11.74 7.12 0.05
CA ARG A 89 12.12 6.97 -1.35
C ARG A 89 10.94 7.19 -2.30
N LEU A 90 9.75 6.73 -1.92
CA LEU A 90 8.54 6.90 -2.71
C LEU A 90 8.12 8.37 -2.87
N ILE A 91 8.33 9.21 -1.86
CA ILE A 91 7.77 10.57 -1.85
C ILE A 91 8.83 11.67 -1.92
N HIS A 92 10.08 11.31 -2.16
CA HIS A 92 11.19 12.25 -2.23
C HIS A 92 10.84 13.45 -3.14
N SER A 93 11.02 14.66 -2.61
CA SER A 93 10.71 15.95 -3.26
C SER A 93 9.22 16.21 -3.62
N ILE A 94 8.30 15.32 -3.25
CA ILE A 94 6.86 15.51 -3.47
C ILE A 94 6.04 15.40 -2.18
N GLU A 95 6.67 15.50 -1.04
CA GLU A 95 6.06 15.26 0.28
C GLU A 95 4.78 16.10 0.50
N SER A 96 4.78 17.34 0.04
CA SER A 96 3.62 18.25 0.18
C SER A 96 2.41 17.83 -0.67
N ASN A 97 2.62 17.00 -1.69
CA ASN A 97 1.59 16.53 -2.61
C ASN A 97 1.03 15.16 -2.25
N VAL A 98 1.59 14.52 -1.23
CA VAL A 98 1.27 13.14 -0.83
C VAL A 98 0.44 13.11 0.43
N LEU A 99 -0.49 12.16 0.47
CA LEU A 99 -1.23 11.78 1.67
C LEU A 99 -1.02 10.29 1.90
N TRP A 100 -0.63 9.93 3.12
CA TRP A 100 -0.51 8.54 3.54
C TRP A 100 -1.76 8.09 4.27
N VAL A 101 -2.31 6.96 3.87
CA VAL A 101 -3.40 6.27 4.56
C VAL A 101 -2.88 4.92 5.01
N TYR A 102 -2.86 4.69 6.32
CA TYR A 102 -2.41 3.43 6.90
C TYR A 102 -3.62 2.61 7.34
N LEU A 103 -3.82 1.47 6.67
CA LEU A 103 -4.85 0.51 7.02
C LEU A 103 -4.34 -0.39 8.15
N LYS A 104 -4.76 -0.08 9.38
CA LYS A 104 -4.29 -0.74 10.58
C LYS A 104 -5.25 -1.83 11.02
N GLY A 105 -4.73 -3.02 11.27
CA GLY A 105 -5.47 -4.14 11.81
C GLY A 105 -4.58 -5.06 12.64
N SER A 106 -5.17 -5.84 13.54
CA SER A 106 -4.43 -6.83 14.29
C SER A 106 -4.02 -8.00 13.40
N TYR A 107 -2.97 -8.71 13.81
CA TYR A 107 -2.57 -9.96 13.16
C TYR A 107 -3.74 -10.94 13.05
N ASP A 108 -4.47 -11.14 14.15
CA ASP A 108 -5.57 -12.11 14.19
C ASP A 108 -6.70 -11.76 13.22
N LEU A 109 -7.09 -10.49 13.16
CA LEU A 109 -8.12 -10.03 12.23
C LEU A 109 -7.71 -10.24 10.77
N ILE A 110 -6.49 -9.85 10.44
CA ILE A 110 -5.98 -9.97 9.07
C ILE A 110 -5.80 -11.44 8.69
N PHE A 111 -5.26 -12.25 9.59
CA PHE A 111 -5.10 -13.69 9.39
C PHE A 111 -6.44 -14.38 9.10
N GLU A 112 -7.48 -14.08 9.89
CA GLU A 112 -8.83 -14.61 9.69
C GLU A 112 -9.41 -14.21 8.33
N ARG A 113 -9.20 -12.96 7.91
CA ARG A 113 -9.65 -12.49 6.58
C ARG A 113 -8.93 -13.21 5.44
N MET A 114 -7.63 -13.44 5.57
CA MET A 114 -6.84 -14.14 4.56
C MET A 114 -7.19 -15.62 4.46
N LYS A 115 -7.45 -16.25 5.59
CA LYS A 115 -7.85 -17.66 5.69
C LYS A 115 -9.13 -17.95 4.88
N ASN A 116 -10.03 -16.98 4.76
CA ASN A 116 -11.29 -17.10 4.03
C ASN A 116 -11.17 -16.75 2.53
N ARG A 117 -9.97 -16.38 2.03
CA ARG A 117 -9.73 -16.09 0.62
C ARG A 117 -9.12 -17.30 -0.07
N GLU A 118 -9.81 -17.83 -1.09
CA GLU A 118 -9.34 -18.97 -1.86
C GLU A 118 -8.18 -18.63 -2.81
N ASP A 119 -8.09 -17.37 -3.26
CA ASP A 119 -7.18 -16.95 -4.34
C ASP A 119 -5.85 -16.34 -3.87
N HIS A 120 -5.70 -16.01 -2.57
CA HIS A 120 -4.50 -15.40 -2.03
C HIS A 120 -4.09 -16.11 -0.75
N PHE A 121 -3.30 -17.16 -0.91
CA PHE A 121 -2.73 -17.85 0.21
C PHE A 121 -1.39 -17.21 0.58
N MET A 122 -1.40 -16.45 1.68
CA MET A 122 -0.19 -16.11 2.40
C MET A 122 -0.20 -16.91 3.70
N ASP A 123 0.85 -17.67 3.97
CA ASP A 123 0.89 -18.44 5.21
C ASP A 123 1.09 -17.53 6.44
N ALA A 124 0.80 -18.05 7.61
CA ALA A 124 0.91 -17.33 8.87
C ALA A 124 2.33 -16.80 9.12
N LYS A 125 3.35 -17.50 8.63
CA LYS A 125 4.75 -17.15 8.79
C LYS A 125 5.08 -15.88 7.99
N MET A 126 4.62 -15.78 6.76
CA MET A 126 4.82 -14.59 5.91
C MET A 126 4.11 -13.38 6.49
N LEU A 127 2.87 -13.55 6.95
CA LEU A 127 2.11 -12.47 7.57
C LEU A 127 2.81 -11.97 8.84
N ARG A 128 3.30 -12.88 9.68
CA ARG A 128 4.06 -12.53 10.89
C ARG A 128 5.32 -11.75 10.54
N SER A 129 6.04 -12.18 9.51
CA SER A 129 7.22 -11.48 9.01
C SER A 129 6.90 -10.04 8.58
N GLN A 130 5.76 -9.82 7.94
CA GLN A 130 5.33 -8.47 7.56
C GLN A 130 5.04 -7.60 8.79
N PHE A 131 4.38 -8.13 9.81
CA PHE A 131 4.15 -7.40 11.06
C PHE A 131 5.46 -7.07 11.78
N GLU A 132 6.44 -7.97 11.77
CA GLU A 132 7.76 -7.72 12.35
C GLU A 132 8.54 -6.65 11.57
N THR A 133 8.37 -6.59 10.26
CA THR A 133 9.02 -5.62 9.38
C THR A 133 8.35 -4.25 9.44
N LEU A 134 7.07 -4.20 9.75
CA LEU A 134 6.28 -2.97 9.74
C LEU A 134 6.81 -1.95 10.74
N GLU A 135 7.19 -0.79 10.21
CA GLU A 135 7.45 0.43 10.97
C GLU A 135 6.22 1.33 10.81
N GLU A 136 5.43 1.46 11.87
CA GLU A 136 4.20 2.25 11.80
C GLU A 136 4.51 3.71 11.40
N PRO A 137 3.75 4.31 10.46
CA PRO A 137 4.00 5.68 10.03
C PRO A 137 3.55 6.69 11.09
N GLU A 138 4.32 7.77 11.27
CA GLU A 138 3.98 8.85 12.19
C GLU A 138 3.01 9.87 11.56
N ASN A 139 3.16 10.12 10.26
CA ASN A 139 2.42 11.16 9.54
C ASN A 139 1.42 10.56 8.54
N ALA A 140 0.57 9.66 9.00
CA ALA A 140 -0.44 9.01 8.18
C ALA A 140 -1.81 9.09 8.85
N ILE A 141 -2.85 9.02 8.03
CA ILE A 141 -4.20 8.82 8.53
C ILE A 141 -4.33 7.34 8.89
N ASN A 142 -4.49 7.05 10.17
CA ASN A 142 -4.68 5.69 10.65
C ASN A 142 -6.15 5.31 10.53
N ILE A 143 -6.43 4.26 9.79
CA ILE A 143 -7.77 3.72 9.57
C ILE A 143 -7.85 2.32 10.14
N ASP A 144 -8.78 2.09 11.07
CA ASP A 144 -9.06 0.77 11.60
C ASP A 144 -9.82 -0.05 10.54
N ILE A 145 -9.26 -1.18 10.13
CA ILE A 145 -9.86 -2.05 9.11
C ILE A 145 -11.03 -2.89 9.62
N ALA A 146 -11.33 -2.85 10.91
CA ALA A 146 -12.53 -3.48 11.47
C ALA A 146 -13.83 -2.80 10.98
N ASP A 147 -13.73 -1.59 10.47
CA ASP A 147 -14.85 -0.86 9.87
C ASP A 147 -15.25 -1.44 8.51
N THR A 148 -16.42 -1.05 8.01
CA THR A 148 -16.85 -1.43 6.65
C THR A 148 -15.98 -0.72 5.61
N MET A 149 -15.91 -1.28 4.40
CA MET A 149 -15.15 -0.67 3.30
C MET A 149 -15.67 0.74 2.99
N GLU A 150 -16.97 0.91 2.95
CA GLU A 150 -17.63 2.21 2.72
C GLU A 150 -17.31 3.20 3.84
N GLY A 151 -17.33 2.75 5.09
CA GLY A 151 -16.96 3.56 6.26
C GLY A 151 -15.51 4.01 6.20
N ILE A 152 -14.60 3.14 5.81
CA ILE A 152 -13.17 3.44 5.60
C ILE A 152 -13.01 4.53 4.54
N VAL A 153 -13.63 4.36 3.38
CA VAL A 153 -13.54 5.32 2.27
C VAL A 153 -14.11 6.68 2.68
N GLN A 154 -15.24 6.71 3.38
CA GLN A 154 -15.83 7.97 3.86
C GLN A 154 -14.91 8.69 4.87
N LYS A 155 -14.25 7.96 5.76
CA LYS A 155 -13.27 8.55 6.69
C LYS A 155 -12.09 9.17 5.94
N ILE A 156 -11.57 8.48 4.93
CA ILE A 156 -10.49 9.02 4.11
C ILE A 156 -10.95 10.30 3.41
N LYS A 157 -12.13 10.27 2.79
CA LYS A 157 -12.67 11.44 2.07
C LYS A 157 -12.89 12.65 2.99
N SER A 158 -13.25 12.42 4.25
CA SER A 158 -13.51 13.50 5.21
C SER A 158 -12.26 14.34 5.55
N VAL A 159 -11.07 13.85 5.26
CA VAL A 159 -9.80 14.54 5.53
C VAL A 159 -9.11 15.05 4.27
N LEU A 160 -9.72 14.86 3.11
CA LEU A 160 -9.24 15.41 1.85
C LEU A 160 -9.75 16.85 1.68
#